data_0efcc46040467e9b89470ee09da1ef02
#
_entry.id   0efcc46040467e9b89470ee09da1ef02
#
_cell.length_a   1.000
_cell.length_b   1.000
_cell.length_c   1.000
_cell.angle_alpha   90.00
_cell.angle_beta   90.00
_cell.angle_gamma   90.00
#
_symmetry.space_group_name_H-M   'P 1'
#
loop_
_entity.id
_entity.type
_entity.pdbx_description
1 polymer ?
#
loop_
_entity_poly.entity_id
_entity_poly.type
_entity_poly.pdbx_seq_one_letter_code
_entity_poly.pdbx_strand_id
1 'polypeptide(L)'
;MGSIEECDVVVVGAGFGGLYSLYLLRQEGFNVKGLERGTGVGGTWYWNRYPGARCDVESLQYSYSFDPELEQEWEWTERYAGQPEILKYAEHVSDRFDLEALIDFNTTVEAADYDETTSTWTVSTNSDTYQARFLVAATGCLSTTNLPDFEGLANFTGDVYHTGRWPHETVDFSGQRVAVVGTGSSAVQAIPVIAEQASELTVFQRTPNYSIPARNEPLDPLIQAETKENYAELRQAARIERSGIISIFPPNEDSAKQADDSEFNARMDERWEHGGFGFYRAYADIGIDQTSNERIAEYVRGQITQVVDDPETARLLAPTNTIACKRPCLDTHYYETFNGDHVNLVDISERGIEEITQTGLRAADQDFEVDA
;
A
#
# COMPACT_ATOMS: atom_id res chain seq x y z
N MET A 1 34.10 2.00 -21.10
CA MET A 1 33.17 0.96 -21.58
C MET A 1 32.98 0.04 -20.40
N GLY A 2 31.75 -0.09 -19.92
CA GLY A 2 31.42 -1.05 -18.86
C GLY A 2 31.69 -2.48 -19.30
N SER A 3 31.85 -3.41 -18.39
CA SER A 3 32.00 -4.83 -18.70
C SER A 3 30.68 -5.37 -19.26
N ILE A 4 30.75 -6.39 -20.11
CA ILE A 4 29.56 -7.15 -20.51
C ILE A 4 29.55 -8.41 -19.67
N GLU A 5 28.47 -8.59 -18.88
CA GLU A 5 28.25 -9.80 -18.11
C GLU A 5 27.19 -10.68 -18.82
N GLU A 6 27.52 -11.97 -18.96
CA GLU A 6 26.63 -12.95 -19.60
C GLU A 6 25.94 -13.83 -18.54
N CYS A 7 24.63 -14.00 -18.67
CA CYS A 7 23.84 -14.92 -17.84
C CYS A 7 22.69 -15.53 -18.68
N ASP A 8 21.95 -16.48 -18.10
CA ASP A 8 20.78 -17.02 -18.78
C ASP A 8 19.58 -16.09 -18.63
N VAL A 9 19.41 -15.51 -17.41
CA VAL A 9 18.24 -14.68 -17.06
C VAL A 9 18.68 -13.45 -16.28
N VAL A 10 18.23 -12.29 -16.73
CA VAL A 10 18.25 -11.05 -15.92
C VAL A 10 16.88 -10.86 -15.29
N VAL A 11 16.86 -10.60 -13.96
CA VAL A 11 15.66 -10.25 -13.18
C VAL A 11 15.79 -8.80 -12.73
N VAL A 12 14.87 -7.92 -13.16
CA VAL A 12 14.90 -6.49 -12.82
C VAL A 12 13.98 -6.23 -11.63
N GLY A 13 14.58 -5.87 -10.49
CA GLY A 13 13.92 -5.58 -9.23
C GLY A 13 14.05 -6.72 -8.21
N ALA A 14 14.32 -6.35 -6.94
CA ALA A 14 14.45 -7.26 -5.80
C ALA A 14 13.29 -7.14 -4.80
N GLY A 15 12.08 -6.85 -5.29
CA GLY A 15 10.84 -6.97 -4.52
C GLY A 15 10.37 -8.44 -4.42
N PHE A 16 9.16 -8.67 -3.89
CA PHE A 16 8.61 -10.02 -3.72
C PHE A 16 8.62 -10.84 -5.02
N GLY A 17 8.23 -10.25 -6.15
CA GLY A 17 8.27 -10.95 -7.44
C GLY A 17 9.70 -11.29 -7.89
N GLY A 18 10.65 -10.39 -7.67
CA GLY A 18 12.06 -10.58 -8.01
C GLY A 18 12.72 -11.66 -7.16
N LEU A 19 12.56 -11.60 -5.84
CA LEU A 19 13.11 -12.61 -4.92
C LEU A 19 12.62 -14.01 -5.27
N TYR A 20 11.31 -14.16 -5.52
CA TYR A 20 10.76 -15.45 -5.94
C TYR A 20 11.30 -15.91 -7.29
N SER A 21 11.45 -14.99 -8.25
CA SER A 21 12.01 -15.33 -9.56
C SER A 21 13.46 -15.78 -9.47
N LEU A 22 14.27 -15.10 -8.66
CA LEU A 22 15.68 -15.49 -8.41
C LEU A 22 15.78 -16.87 -7.78
N TYR A 23 14.96 -17.12 -6.75
CA TYR A 23 14.88 -18.42 -6.09
C TYR A 23 14.51 -19.53 -7.08
N LEU A 24 13.38 -19.39 -7.78
CA LEU A 24 12.86 -20.43 -8.66
C LEU A 24 13.79 -20.72 -9.83
N LEU A 25 14.27 -19.70 -10.52
CA LEU A 25 15.11 -19.87 -11.69
C LEU A 25 16.48 -20.48 -11.34
N ARG A 26 17.05 -20.14 -10.19
CA ARG A 26 18.25 -20.78 -9.69
C ARG A 26 18.02 -22.27 -9.37
N GLN A 27 16.87 -22.62 -8.78
CA GLN A 27 16.51 -24.03 -8.52
C GLN A 27 16.37 -24.84 -9.82
N GLU A 28 15.89 -24.21 -10.89
CA GLU A 28 15.80 -24.80 -12.23
C GLU A 28 17.17 -24.89 -12.96
N GLY A 29 18.24 -24.42 -12.33
CA GLY A 29 19.62 -24.54 -12.84
C GLY A 29 20.06 -23.40 -13.79
N PHE A 30 19.32 -22.31 -13.90
CA PHE A 30 19.73 -21.14 -14.66
C PHE A 30 20.81 -20.32 -13.95
N ASN A 31 21.73 -19.76 -14.72
CA ASN A 31 22.60 -18.69 -14.28
C ASN A 31 21.80 -17.38 -14.26
N VAL A 32 21.43 -16.91 -13.06
CA VAL A 32 20.50 -15.79 -12.86
C VAL A 32 21.21 -14.60 -12.26
N LYS A 33 20.92 -13.40 -12.75
CA LYS A 33 21.39 -12.13 -12.20
C LYS A 33 20.20 -11.21 -11.89
N GLY A 34 20.12 -10.73 -10.65
CA GLY A 34 19.19 -9.72 -10.19
C GLY A 34 19.78 -8.33 -10.29
N LEU A 35 19.02 -7.34 -10.73
CA LEU A 35 19.42 -5.93 -10.78
C LEU A 35 18.45 -5.10 -9.95
N GLU A 36 18.95 -4.47 -8.87
CA GLU A 36 18.14 -3.66 -7.97
C GLU A 36 18.71 -2.24 -7.84
N ARG A 37 17.85 -1.25 -8.02
CA ARG A 37 18.21 0.16 -7.90
C ARG A 37 18.53 0.57 -6.46
N GLY A 38 17.88 -0.04 -5.48
CA GLY A 38 18.09 0.19 -4.06
C GLY A 38 19.38 -0.45 -3.55
N THR A 39 19.66 -0.22 -2.27
CA THR A 39 20.78 -0.84 -1.55
C THR A 39 20.38 -2.11 -0.80
N GLY A 40 19.10 -2.54 -0.92
CA GLY A 40 18.58 -3.71 -0.24
C GLY A 40 17.34 -4.27 -0.95
N VAL A 41 16.90 -5.43 -0.49
CA VAL A 41 15.73 -6.14 -0.99
C VAL A 41 14.43 -5.56 -0.41
N GLY A 42 13.27 -6.03 -0.90
CA GLY A 42 11.96 -5.70 -0.35
C GLY A 42 11.06 -4.87 -1.28
N GLY A 43 11.62 -4.25 -2.33
CA GLY A 43 10.84 -3.51 -3.34
C GLY A 43 9.91 -2.46 -2.75
N THR A 44 8.60 -2.65 -2.83
CA THR A 44 7.61 -1.72 -2.25
C THR A 44 7.92 -1.40 -0.77
N TRP A 45 8.30 -2.39 0.02
CA TRP A 45 8.55 -2.24 1.46
C TRP A 45 9.93 -1.67 1.77
N TYR A 46 10.84 -1.71 0.83
CA TYR A 46 12.09 -0.98 0.90
C TYR A 46 11.89 0.52 0.64
N TRP A 47 11.03 0.90 -0.31
CA TRP A 47 10.84 2.30 -0.73
C TRP A 47 9.73 3.05 0.00
N ASN A 48 8.59 2.39 0.29
CA ASN A 48 7.40 3.02 0.89
C ASN A 48 7.42 2.84 2.42
N ARG A 49 8.22 3.63 3.09
CA ARG A 49 8.40 3.61 4.54
C ARG A 49 7.85 4.84 5.26
N TYR A 50 6.84 5.49 4.66
CA TYR A 50 6.12 6.62 5.27
C TYR A 50 5.47 6.18 6.60
N PRO A 51 5.21 7.12 7.54
CA PRO A 51 4.59 6.80 8.82
C PRO A 51 3.29 6.02 8.66
N GLY A 52 3.11 4.96 9.42
CA GLY A 52 1.90 4.14 9.35
C GLY A 52 1.80 3.21 8.13
N ALA A 53 2.78 3.19 7.23
CA ALA A 53 2.78 2.30 6.06
C ALA A 53 2.57 0.84 6.47
N ARG A 54 1.52 0.19 5.95
CA ARG A 54 1.17 -1.20 6.27
C ARG A 54 0.46 -1.89 5.12
N CYS A 55 0.43 -3.20 5.16
CA CYS A 55 -0.35 -3.98 4.22
C CYS A 55 -1.84 -3.86 4.53
N ASP A 56 -2.66 -3.89 3.49
CA ASP A 56 -4.12 -3.96 3.56
C ASP A 56 -4.67 -5.39 3.32
N VAL A 57 -3.75 -6.38 3.34
CA VAL A 57 -4.05 -7.82 3.38
C VAL A 57 -3.55 -8.36 4.72
N GLU A 58 -4.31 -9.27 5.32
CA GLU A 58 -3.93 -9.90 6.58
C GLU A 58 -2.57 -10.59 6.49
N SER A 59 -1.73 -10.40 7.50
CA SER A 59 -0.32 -10.80 7.52
C SER A 59 -0.10 -12.28 7.18
N LEU A 60 -0.94 -13.16 7.73
CA LEU A 60 -0.86 -14.60 7.49
C LEU A 60 -1.07 -15.00 6.02
N GLN A 61 -1.72 -14.13 5.24
CA GLN A 61 -1.91 -14.34 3.81
C GLN A 61 -0.86 -13.60 2.96
N TYR A 62 -0.21 -12.57 3.53
CA TYR A 62 0.79 -11.75 2.84
C TYR A 62 2.20 -12.33 3.01
N SER A 63 2.38 -13.59 2.64
CA SER A 63 3.64 -14.31 2.72
C SER A 63 3.79 -15.29 1.55
N TYR A 64 5.02 -15.72 1.30
CA TYR A 64 5.28 -16.74 0.29
C TYR A 64 4.73 -18.10 0.70
N SER A 65 4.39 -18.90 -0.31
CA SER A 65 3.86 -20.26 -0.17
C SER A 65 4.68 -21.31 -0.93
N PHE A 66 5.90 -20.97 -1.32
CA PHE A 66 6.73 -21.88 -2.11
C PHE A 66 7.61 -22.82 -1.25
N ASP A 67 7.75 -22.52 0.03
CA ASP A 67 8.55 -23.31 0.97
C ASP A 67 7.77 -23.52 2.27
N PRO A 68 7.36 -24.78 2.59
CA PRO A 68 6.57 -25.07 3.77
C PRO A 68 7.29 -24.81 5.11
N GLU A 69 8.62 -24.90 5.14
CA GLU A 69 9.39 -24.60 6.36
C GLU A 69 9.39 -23.11 6.64
N LEU A 70 9.57 -22.27 5.60
CA LEU A 70 9.46 -20.81 5.71
C LEU A 70 8.08 -20.39 6.25
N GLU A 71 7.00 -21.02 5.79
CA GLU A 71 5.64 -20.75 6.28
C GLU A 71 5.48 -21.04 7.78
N GLN A 72 6.16 -22.06 8.30
CA GLN A 72 6.13 -22.42 9.73
C GLN A 72 7.09 -21.55 10.57
N GLU A 73 8.21 -21.12 10.02
CA GLU A 73 9.28 -20.44 10.73
C GLU A 73 8.93 -18.99 11.05
N TRP A 74 8.33 -18.25 10.09
CA TRP A 74 8.04 -16.84 10.27
C TRP A 74 6.79 -16.61 11.13
N GLU A 75 6.88 -15.68 12.09
CA GLU A 75 5.78 -15.28 12.96
C GLU A 75 5.47 -13.79 12.75
N TRP A 76 4.19 -13.49 12.55
CA TRP A 76 3.70 -12.12 12.42
C TRP A 76 3.23 -11.59 13.77
N THR A 77 3.45 -10.28 14.00
CA THR A 77 3.09 -9.63 15.27
C THR A 77 1.70 -8.98 15.26
N GLU A 78 1.21 -8.60 14.09
CA GLU A 78 -0.07 -7.90 13.93
C GLU A 78 -0.94 -8.57 12.86
N ARG A 79 -2.26 -8.36 12.95
CA ARG A 79 -3.21 -8.81 11.93
C ARG A 79 -2.88 -8.22 10.55
N TYR A 80 -2.51 -6.94 10.50
CA TYR A 80 -2.05 -6.23 9.31
C TYR A 80 -0.65 -5.68 9.58
N ALA A 81 0.36 -6.36 9.12
CA ALA A 81 1.75 -6.02 9.39
C ALA A 81 2.14 -4.65 8.82
N GLY A 82 2.91 -3.92 9.60
CA GLY A 82 3.53 -2.67 9.18
C GLY A 82 4.74 -2.88 8.27
N GLN A 83 5.12 -1.82 7.57
CA GLN A 83 6.27 -1.81 6.66
C GLN A 83 7.54 -2.39 7.27
N PRO A 84 7.95 -2.05 8.50
CA PRO A 84 9.20 -2.57 9.06
C PRO A 84 9.23 -4.10 9.22
N GLU A 85 8.08 -4.69 9.56
CA GLU A 85 7.98 -6.15 9.72
C GLU A 85 7.97 -6.85 8.38
N ILE A 86 7.26 -6.30 7.38
CA ILE A 86 7.22 -6.89 6.03
C ILE A 86 8.59 -6.78 5.36
N LEU A 87 9.33 -5.69 5.58
CA LEU A 87 10.69 -5.56 5.10
C LEU A 87 11.60 -6.62 5.72
N LYS A 88 11.54 -6.80 7.05
CA LYS A 88 12.28 -7.87 7.74
C LYS A 88 11.94 -9.27 7.22
N TYR A 89 10.67 -9.51 6.87
CA TYR A 89 10.28 -10.75 6.22
C TYR A 89 10.96 -10.95 4.85
N ALA A 90 10.99 -9.91 4.02
CA ALA A 90 11.66 -9.97 2.73
C ALA A 90 13.19 -10.18 2.87
N GLU A 91 13.81 -9.51 3.83
CA GLU A 91 15.23 -9.70 4.21
C GLU A 91 15.47 -11.13 4.70
N HIS A 92 14.64 -11.64 5.62
CA HIS A 92 14.72 -13.01 6.11
C HIS A 92 14.62 -14.06 4.97
N VAL A 93 13.71 -13.85 4.01
CA VAL A 93 13.61 -14.74 2.83
C VAL A 93 14.86 -14.65 1.98
N SER A 94 15.40 -13.47 1.76
CA SER A 94 16.62 -13.28 1.00
C SER A 94 17.82 -13.97 1.65
N ASP A 95 17.99 -13.81 2.95
CA ASP A 95 19.05 -14.43 3.75
C ASP A 95 18.92 -15.97 3.76
N ARG A 96 17.72 -16.47 4.07
CA ARG A 96 17.43 -17.91 4.16
C ARG A 96 17.81 -18.66 2.89
N PHE A 97 17.57 -18.04 1.75
CA PHE A 97 17.84 -18.64 0.44
C PHE A 97 19.08 -18.09 -0.24
N ASP A 98 19.92 -17.30 0.45
CA ASP A 98 21.16 -16.70 -0.10
C ASP A 98 20.91 -16.02 -1.48
N LEU A 99 19.89 -15.14 -1.53
CA LEU A 99 19.49 -14.50 -2.78
C LEU A 99 20.27 -13.23 -3.06
N GLU A 100 20.78 -12.53 -2.03
CA GLU A 100 21.57 -11.32 -2.22
C GLU A 100 22.84 -11.56 -3.03
N ALA A 101 23.44 -12.76 -2.93
CA ALA A 101 24.58 -13.16 -3.73
C ALA A 101 24.33 -13.14 -5.25
N LEU A 102 23.06 -13.13 -5.66
CA LEU A 102 22.65 -13.07 -7.06
C LEU A 102 22.31 -11.63 -7.52
N ILE A 103 22.32 -10.64 -6.62
CA ILE A 103 21.78 -9.31 -6.89
C ILE A 103 22.89 -8.26 -6.93
N ASP A 104 22.93 -7.49 -8.00
CA ASP A 104 23.71 -6.26 -8.07
C ASP A 104 22.83 -5.10 -7.61
N PHE A 105 23.15 -4.60 -6.42
CA PHE A 105 22.48 -3.44 -5.83
C PHE A 105 23.04 -2.13 -6.42
N ASN A 106 22.33 -1.00 -6.19
CA ASN A 106 22.63 0.32 -6.75
C ASN A 106 22.70 0.31 -8.29
N THR A 107 22.02 -0.66 -8.92
CA THR A 107 22.06 -0.91 -10.34
C THR A 107 20.71 -0.54 -10.97
N THR A 108 20.68 0.60 -11.64
CA THR A 108 19.49 1.10 -12.34
C THR A 108 19.51 0.63 -13.78
N VAL A 109 18.50 -0.12 -14.20
CA VAL A 109 18.29 -0.47 -15.60
C VAL A 109 17.78 0.75 -16.35
N GLU A 110 18.50 1.15 -17.40
CA GLU A 110 18.19 2.31 -18.23
C GLU A 110 17.51 1.92 -19.55
N ALA A 111 17.92 0.78 -20.12
CA ALA A 111 17.36 0.24 -21.34
C ALA A 111 17.43 -1.30 -21.40
N ALA A 112 16.55 -1.91 -22.14
CA ALA A 112 16.58 -3.34 -22.44
C ALA A 112 16.16 -3.56 -23.89
N ASP A 113 17.09 -3.99 -24.72
CA ASP A 113 16.93 -4.18 -26.15
C ASP A 113 17.01 -5.66 -26.53
N TYR A 114 16.03 -6.16 -27.25
CA TYR A 114 15.99 -7.53 -27.74
C TYR A 114 16.50 -7.63 -29.16
N ASP A 115 17.52 -8.45 -29.38
CA ASP A 115 18.02 -8.77 -30.73
C ASP A 115 17.39 -10.08 -31.23
N GLU A 116 16.52 -9.96 -32.20
CA GLU A 116 15.83 -11.11 -32.82
C GLU A 116 16.81 -12.06 -33.58
N THR A 117 17.96 -11.56 -34.01
CA THR A 117 18.93 -12.38 -34.78
C THR A 117 19.72 -13.31 -33.87
N THR A 118 20.05 -12.87 -32.67
CA THR A 118 20.78 -13.65 -31.66
C THR A 118 19.85 -14.26 -30.62
N SER A 119 18.59 -13.82 -30.56
CA SER A 119 17.60 -14.17 -29.53
C SER A 119 18.08 -13.84 -28.12
N THR A 120 18.72 -12.69 -27.95
CA THR A 120 19.26 -12.23 -26.67
C THR A 120 18.79 -10.82 -26.30
N TRP A 121 18.69 -10.58 -25.02
CA TRP A 121 18.48 -9.26 -24.44
C TRP A 121 19.83 -8.61 -24.14
N THR A 122 19.97 -7.35 -24.46
CA THR A 122 21.04 -6.47 -23.99
C THR A 122 20.42 -5.49 -22.98
N VAL A 123 20.80 -5.61 -21.73
CA VAL A 123 20.28 -4.78 -20.62
C VAL A 123 21.37 -3.80 -20.20
N SER A 124 21.14 -2.53 -20.46
CA SER A 124 22.07 -1.43 -20.12
C SER A 124 21.67 -0.83 -18.78
N THR A 125 22.70 -0.59 -17.94
CA THR A 125 22.53 0.00 -16.61
C THR A 125 23.41 1.23 -16.44
N ASN A 126 23.27 1.90 -15.30
CA ASN A 126 24.12 3.02 -14.91
C ASN A 126 25.61 2.64 -14.70
N SER A 127 25.96 1.35 -14.65
CA SER A 127 27.35 0.86 -14.44
C SER A 127 27.82 -0.06 -15.56
N ASP A 128 27.10 -1.12 -15.84
CA ASP A 128 27.51 -2.23 -16.68
C ASP A 128 26.43 -2.59 -17.72
N THR A 129 26.73 -3.54 -18.59
CA THR A 129 25.79 -4.10 -19.56
C THR A 129 25.69 -5.61 -19.35
N TYR A 130 24.47 -6.15 -19.35
CA TYR A 130 24.19 -7.57 -19.21
C TYR A 130 23.62 -8.13 -20.51
N GLN A 131 24.05 -9.34 -20.87
CA GLN A 131 23.46 -10.10 -21.98
C GLN A 131 22.80 -11.36 -21.46
N ALA A 132 21.52 -11.57 -21.80
CA ALA A 132 20.74 -12.71 -21.33
C ALA A 132 19.78 -13.23 -22.37
N ARG A 133 19.43 -14.52 -22.29
CA ARG A 133 18.39 -15.12 -23.13
C ARG A 133 16.99 -14.70 -22.69
N PHE A 134 16.83 -14.48 -21.39
CA PHE A 134 15.53 -14.12 -20.82
C PHE A 134 15.65 -12.88 -19.95
N LEU A 135 14.58 -12.07 -19.97
CA LEU A 135 14.41 -10.89 -19.12
C LEU A 135 13.12 -11.04 -18.30
N VAL A 136 13.21 -10.95 -16.98
CA VAL A 136 12.08 -10.91 -16.07
C VAL A 136 11.94 -9.49 -15.52
N ALA A 137 10.90 -8.79 -15.93
CA ALA A 137 10.59 -7.45 -15.44
C ALA A 137 9.78 -7.53 -14.13
N ALA A 138 10.47 -7.71 -13.00
CA ALA A 138 9.88 -7.73 -11.66
C ALA A 138 9.85 -6.32 -11.03
N THR A 139 9.63 -5.29 -11.85
CA THR A 139 9.77 -3.87 -11.53
C THR A 139 8.70 -3.32 -10.58
N GLY A 140 7.63 -4.06 -10.32
CA GLY A 140 6.51 -3.62 -9.49
C GLY A 140 5.67 -2.51 -10.15
N CYS A 141 4.61 -2.09 -9.47
CA CYS A 141 3.68 -1.05 -9.96
C CYS A 141 3.82 0.29 -9.22
N LEU A 142 4.61 0.37 -8.14
CA LEU A 142 4.79 1.56 -7.30
C LEU A 142 6.26 2.07 -7.32
N SER A 143 7.04 1.68 -8.31
CA SER A 143 8.49 1.94 -8.33
C SER A 143 8.85 3.34 -8.84
N THR A 144 7.93 4.04 -9.49
CA THR A 144 8.14 5.39 -10.00
C THR A 144 7.25 6.37 -9.26
N THR A 145 7.87 7.37 -8.64
CA THR A 145 7.14 8.46 -7.98
C THR A 145 6.75 9.51 -9.01
N ASN A 146 5.52 10.00 -8.91
CA ASN A 146 5.06 11.15 -9.67
C ASN A 146 4.89 12.32 -8.72
N LEU A 147 5.87 13.22 -8.70
CA LEU A 147 5.80 14.43 -7.91
C LEU A 147 4.88 15.43 -8.65
N PRO A 148 3.84 15.97 -8.01
CA PRO A 148 3.02 17.01 -8.62
C PRO A 148 3.86 18.25 -8.94
N ASP A 149 3.58 18.88 -10.08
CA ASP A 149 4.21 20.14 -10.48
C ASP A 149 3.44 21.30 -9.83
N PHE A 150 3.77 21.60 -8.57
CA PHE A 150 3.21 22.75 -7.86
C PHE A 150 4.05 23.98 -8.12
N GLU A 151 3.39 25.08 -8.53
CA GLU A 151 4.05 26.38 -8.65
C GLU A 151 4.70 26.77 -7.31
N GLY A 152 5.94 27.20 -7.34
CA GLY A 152 6.68 27.66 -6.16
C GLY A 152 7.31 26.57 -5.28
N LEU A 153 7.09 25.29 -5.53
CA LEU A 153 7.62 24.19 -4.68
C LEU A 153 9.13 24.30 -4.43
N ALA A 154 9.91 24.70 -5.42
CA ALA A 154 11.36 24.87 -5.29
C ALA A 154 11.79 26.03 -4.36
N ASN A 155 10.88 26.93 -4.01
CA ASN A 155 11.14 28.08 -3.13
C ASN A 155 10.77 27.82 -1.67
N PHE A 156 10.09 26.70 -1.38
CA PHE A 156 9.73 26.33 -0.02
C PHE A 156 10.96 26.06 0.82
N THR A 157 10.99 26.65 2.02
CA THR A 157 12.15 26.54 2.94
C THR A 157 11.99 25.44 4.00
N GLY A 158 10.81 24.87 4.12
CA GLY A 158 10.56 23.71 4.98
C GLY A 158 10.91 22.39 4.29
N ASP A 159 10.62 21.30 4.96
CA ASP A 159 10.87 19.96 4.47
C ASP A 159 9.76 19.46 3.55
N VAL A 160 10.13 18.74 2.49
CA VAL A 160 9.18 18.16 1.53
C VAL A 160 9.39 16.65 1.44
N TYR A 161 8.35 15.90 1.76
CA TYR A 161 8.36 14.45 1.73
C TYR A 161 7.35 13.91 0.72
N HIS A 162 7.70 12.78 0.08
CA HIS A 162 6.78 12.06 -0.80
C HIS A 162 6.65 10.61 -0.33
N THR A 163 5.43 10.12 -0.13
CA THR A 163 5.17 8.78 0.43
C THR A 163 5.83 7.65 -0.35
N GLY A 164 5.95 7.75 -1.68
CA GLY A 164 6.65 6.78 -2.52
C GLY A 164 8.18 6.95 -2.56
N ARG A 165 8.74 7.91 -1.80
CA ARG A 165 10.16 8.27 -1.80
C ARG A 165 10.58 8.79 -0.41
N TRP A 166 10.12 8.10 0.62
CA TRP A 166 10.38 8.48 2.00
C TRP A 166 11.86 8.28 2.37
N PRO A 167 12.46 9.19 3.17
CA PRO A 167 13.82 9.02 3.67
C PRO A 167 14.01 7.72 4.44
N HIS A 168 15.24 7.21 4.47
CA HIS A 168 15.60 6.04 5.28
C HIS A 168 15.87 6.44 6.74
N GLU A 169 16.20 7.70 6.97
CA GLU A 169 16.35 8.31 8.29
C GLU A 169 14.97 8.53 8.92
N THR A 170 14.94 8.56 10.23
CA THR A 170 13.72 8.87 10.97
C THR A 170 13.31 10.32 10.73
N VAL A 171 12.09 10.55 10.28
CA VAL A 171 11.47 11.87 10.22
C VAL A 171 10.68 12.08 11.49
N ASP A 172 10.91 13.21 12.13
CA ASP A 172 10.23 13.62 13.38
C ASP A 172 9.43 14.91 13.11
N PHE A 173 8.12 14.83 13.29
CA PHE A 173 7.21 15.98 13.14
C PHE A 173 6.87 16.67 14.46
N SER A 174 7.55 16.34 15.55
CA SER A 174 7.26 16.89 16.89
C SER A 174 7.33 18.42 16.89
N GLY A 175 6.21 19.03 17.23
CA GLY A 175 6.08 20.49 17.31
C GLY A 175 5.99 21.22 15.99
N GLN A 176 5.97 20.53 14.86
CA GLN A 176 5.86 21.11 13.53
C GLN A 176 4.40 21.32 13.10
N ARG A 177 4.16 22.31 12.26
CA ARG A 177 2.94 22.47 11.48
C ARG A 177 3.12 21.71 10.18
N VAL A 178 2.30 20.70 9.96
CA VAL A 178 2.46 19.77 8.83
C VAL A 178 1.29 19.88 7.87
N ALA A 179 1.59 19.96 6.56
CA ALA A 179 0.61 19.84 5.50
C ALA A 179 0.65 18.45 4.87
N VAL A 180 -0.50 17.78 4.80
CA VAL A 180 -0.64 16.55 4.03
C VAL A 180 -1.53 16.81 2.82
N VAL A 181 -0.99 16.61 1.61
CA VAL A 181 -1.73 16.83 0.36
C VAL A 181 -2.24 15.49 -0.19
N GLY A 182 -3.55 15.31 -0.13
CA GLY A 182 -4.26 14.11 -0.61
C GLY A 182 -4.76 13.21 0.50
N THR A 183 -5.76 12.38 0.15
CA THR A 183 -6.47 11.43 1.03
C THR A 183 -6.64 10.05 0.37
N GLY A 184 -5.61 9.60 -0.36
CA GLY A 184 -5.51 8.22 -0.87
C GLY A 184 -4.96 7.27 0.19
N SER A 185 -4.81 5.97 -0.15
CA SER A 185 -4.41 4.91 0.81
C SER A 185 -3.18 5.27 1.65
N SER A 186 -2.14 5.85 1.06
CA SER A 186 -0.94 6.25 1.81
C SER A 186 -1.20 7.35 2.82
N ALA A 187 -2.02 8.35 2.45
CA ALA A 187 -2.38 9.44 3.35
C ALA A 187 -3.32 8.95 4.47
N VAL A 188 -4.30 8.09 4.16
CA VAL A 188 -5.17 7.45 5.17
C VAL A 188 -4.36 6.74 6.25
N GLN A 189 -3.23 6.13 5.89
CA GLN A 189 -2.34 5.47 6.84
C GLN A 189 -1.39 6.44 7.56
N ALA A 190 -0.92 7.50 6.87
CA ALA A 190 0.08 8.41 7.42
C ALA A 190 -0.52 9.49 8.34
N ILE A 191 -1.71 10.00 8.01
CA ILE A 191 -2.37 11.09 8.72
C ILE A 191 -2.49 10.82 10.23
N PRO A 192 -2.99 9.65 10.70
CA PRO A 192 -3.09 9.38 12.13
C PRO A 192 -1.74 9.45 12.85
N VAL A 193 -0.69 8.87 12.25
CA VAL A 193 0.64 8.83 12.85
C VAL A 193 1.33 10.20 12.86
N ILE A 194 1.12 11.00 11.82
CA ILE A 194 1.63 12.37 11.77
C ILE A 194 0.90 13.25 12.77
N ALA A 195 -0.42 13.10 12.92
CA ALA A 195 -1.23 13.85 13.88
C ALA A 195 -0.78 13.64 15.34
N GLU A 196 -0.30 12.43 15.69
CA GLU A 196 0.23 12.15 17.03
C GLU A 196 1.49 12.98 17.38
N GLN A 197 2.21 13.48 16.38
CA GLN A 197 3.48 14.18 16.56
C GLN A 197 3.36 15.69 16.28
N ALA A 198 2.61 16.06 15.24
CA ALA A 198 2.51 17.44 14.79
C ALA A 198 1.85 18.35 15.82
N SER A 199 2.32 19.59 15.92
CA SER A 199 1.63 20.63 16.71
C SER A 199 0.35 21.11 16.03
N GLU A 200 0.32 21.05 14.70
CA GLU A 200 -0.83 21.32 13.86
C GLU A 200 -0.71 20.49 12.57
N LEU A 201 -1.79 19.84 12.18
CA LEU A 201 -1.89 19.08 10.94
C LEU A 201 -2.99 19.65 10.06
N THR A 202 -2.66 20.07 8.84
CA THR A 202 -3.64 20.48 7.85
C THR A 202 -3.66 19.49 6.68
N VAL A 203 -4.80 18.87 6.47
CA VAL A 203 -5.02 17.90 5.38
C VAL A 203 -5.73 18.59 4.22
N PHE A 204 -5.11 18.60 3.05
CA PHE A 204 -5.66 19.18 1.82
C PHE A 204 -6.29 18.09 0.97
N GLN A 205 -7.61 18.08 0.93
CA GLN A 205 -8.39 17.02 0.28
C GLN A 205 -9.01 17.51 -1.04
N ARG A 206 -8.65 16.88 -2.14
CA ARG A 206 -9.34 17.07 -3.43
C ARG A 206 -10.57 16.18 -3.58
N THR A 207 -10.47 14.94 -3.16
CA THR A 207 -11.55 13.94 -3.29
C THR A 207 -11.45 12.97 -2.13
N PRO A 208 -12.49 12.86 -1.30
CA PRO A 208 -12.52 11.87 -0.23
C PRO A 208 -12.49 10.44 -0.78
N ASN A 209 -11.98 9.52 0.00
CA ASN A 209 -11.96 8.10 -0.34
C ASN A 209 -12.71 7.28 0.71
N TYR A 210 -13.37 6.20 0.27
CA TYR A 210 -13.95 5.24 1.21
C TYR A 210 -12.84 4.52 1.96
N SER A 211 -12.91 4.55 3.27
CA SER A 211 -12.06 3.77 4.15
C SER A 211 -12.89 2.86 5.04
N ILE A 212 -12.43 1.64 5.23
CA ILE A 212 -13.06 0.63 6.09
C ILE A 212 -12.10 0.36 7.24
N PRO A 213 -12.59 0.25 8.49
CA PRO A 213 -11.73 -0.06 9.61
C PRO A 213 -10.91 -1.33 9.38
N ALA A 214 -9.62 -1.28 9.57
CA ALA A 214 -8.76 -2.47 9.54
C ALA A 214 -9.03 -3.36 10.77
N ARG A 215 -9.41 -2.75 11.90
CA ARG A 215 -9.45 -3.41 13.20
C ARG A 215 -8.13 -4.13 13.46
N ASN A 216 -7.02 -3.41 13.19
CA ASN A 216 -5.69 -3.96 13.40
C ASN A 216 -5.44 -4.15 14.89
N GLU A 217 -4.91 -5.31 15.23
CA GLU A 217 -4.62 -5.70 16.60
C GLU A 217 -3.41 -6.65 16.62
N PRO A 218 -2.77 -6.88 17.76
CA PRO A 218 -1.77 -7.93 17.91
C PRO A 218 -2.35 -9.27 17.45
N LEU A 219 -1.59 -10.00 16.64
CA LEU A 219 -2.04 -11.29 16.12
C LEU A 219 -2.12 -12.32 17.24
N ASP A 220 -3.30 -12.92 17.39
CA ASP A 220 -3.52 -13.99 18.37
C ASP A 220 -2.65 -15.21 18.00
N PRO A 221 -1.76 -15.66 18.93
CA PRO A 221 -0.92 -16.82 18.68
C PRO A 221 -1.70 -18.11 18.37
N LEU A 222 -2.93 -18.25 18.86
CA LEU A 222 -3.78 -19.40 18.57
C LEU A 222 -4.28 -19.35 17.12
N ILE A 223 -4.72 -18.18 16.65
CA ILE A 223 -5.11 -17.99 15.26
C ILE A 223 -3.92 -18.23 14.33
N GLN A 224 -2.74 -17.73 14.70
CA GLN A 224 -1.52 -17.96 13.92
C GLN A 224 -1.16 -19.46 13.84
N ALA A 225 -1.21 -20.18 14.96
CA ALA A 225 -0.90 -21.60 15.00
C ALA A 225 -1.90 -22.43 14.17
N GLU A 226 -3.20 -22.16 14.32
CA GLU A 226 -4.25 -22.81 13.54
C GLU A 226 -4.11 -22.55 12.03
N THR A 227 -3.82 -21.32 11.66
CA THR A 227 -3.59 -20.94 10.25
C THR A 227 -2.38 -21.68 9.68
N LYS A 228 -1.26 -21.73 10.42
CA LYS A 228 -0.04 -22.43 10.00
C LYS A 228 -0.27 -23.92 9.82
N GLU A 229 -1.04 -24.55 10.70
CA GLU A 229 -1.41 -25.98 10.58
C GLU A 229 -2.21 -26.24 9.29
N ASN A 230 -3.02 -25.27 8.85
CA ASN A 230 -3.91 -25.39 7.70
C ASN A 230 -3.42 -24.67 6.44
N TYR A 231 -2.18 -24.18 6.40
CA TYR A 231 -1.67 -23.38 5.27
C TYR A 231 -1.83 -24.06 3.91
N ALA A 232 -1.57 -25.35 3.81
CA ALA A 232 -1.68 -26.07 2.53
C ALA A 232 -3.09 -25.97 1.92
N GLU A 233 -4.13 -26.11 2.75
CA GLU A 233 -5.53 -25.99 2.31
C GLU A 233 -5.90 -24.53 2.00
N LEU A 234 -5.51 -23.61 2.86
CA LEU A 234 -5.77 -22.18 2.68
C LEU A 234 -5.12 -21.64 1.41
N ARG A 235 -3.84 -21.98 1.14
CA ARG A 235 -3.14 -21.58 -0.08
C ARG A 235 -3.78 -22.17 -1.34
N GLN A 236 -4.23 -23.43 -1.26
CA GLN A 236 -4.97 -24.05 -2.37
C GLN A 236 -6.30 -23.34 -2.61
N ALA A 237 -7.04 -22.99 -1.58
CA ALA A 237 -8.27 -22.24 -1.68
C ALA A 237 -8.02 -20.83 -2.25
N ALA A 238 -6.95 -20.13 -1.80
CA ALA A 238 -6.58 -18.81 -2.30
C ALA A 238 -6.28 -18.81 -3.81
N ARG A 239 -5.68 -19.87 -4.35
CA ARG A 239 -5.35 -19.97 -5.79
C ARG A 239 -6.58 -19.98 -6.71
N ILE A 240 -7.72 -20.43 -6.22
CA ILE A 240 -8.99 -20.49 -6.98
C ILE A 240 -9.89 -19.30 -6.69
N GLU A 241 -9.61 -18.53 -5.63
CA GLU A 241 -10.34 -17.31 -5.33
C GLU A 241 -10.01 -16.19 -6.32
N ARG A 242 -11.05 -15.47 -6.78
CA ARG A 242 -10.90 -14.37 -7.73
C ARG A 242 -9.96 -13.27 -7.24
N SER A 243 -9.98 -12.98 -5.94
CA SER A 243 -9.12 -11.99 -5.31
C SER A 243 -7.74 -12.52 -4.94
N GLY A 244 -7.54 -13.83 -4.95
CA GLY A 244 -6.33 -14.47 -4.40
C GLY A 244 -6.24 -14.42 -2.87
N ILE A 245 -7.29 -13.93 -2.18
CA ILE A 245 -7.32 -13.72 -0.73
C ILE A 245 -8.51 -14.48 -0.16
N ILE A 246 -8.26 -15.27 0.89
CA ILE A 246 -9.30 -15.95 1.65
C ILE A 246 -9.94 -14.96 2.61
N SER A 247 -11.25 -15.03 2.74
CA SER A 247 -12.00 -14.30 3.76
C SER A 247 -12.75 -15.32 4.63
N ILE A 248 -12.89 -15.04 5.91
CA ILE A 248 -13.77 -15.80 6.80
C ILE A 248 -15.24 -15.72 6.36
N PHE A 249 -15.56 -14.70 5.56
CA PHE A 249 -16.87 -14.53 4.98
C PHE A 249 -16.94 -15.18 3.61
N PRO A 250 -17.70 -16.28 3.45
CA PRO A 250 -17.79 -16.97 2.17
C PRO A 250 -18.48 -16.08 1.12
N PRO A 251 -18.23 -16.32 -0.17
CA PRO A 251 -19.02 -15.73 -1.24
C PRO A 251 -20.51 -16.04 -1.03
N ASN A 252 -21.38 -15.10 -1.38
CA ASN A 252 -22.83 -15.26 -1.34
C ASN A 252 -23.46 -14.72 -2.63
N GLU A 253 -24.75 -14.97 -2.83
CA GLU A 253 -25.53 -14.50 -3.98
C GLU A 253 -26.57 -13.44 -3.57
N ASP A 254 -26.54 -12.99 -2.30
CA ASP A 254 -27.52 -12.08 -1.74
C ASP A 254 -27.38 -10.68 -2.33
N SER A 255 -28.52 -10.00 -2.49
CA SER A 255 -28.62 -8.65 -3.04
C SER A 255 -28.90 -7.63 -1.94
N ALA A 256 -28.03 -6.59 -1.88
CA ALA A 256 -28.21 -5.52 -0.90
C ALA A 256 -29.53 -4.77 -1.09
N LYS A 257 -30.01 -4.57 -2.31
CA LYS A 257 -31.30 -3.90 -2.58
C LYS A 257 -32.51 -4.73 -2.22
N GLN A 258 -32.39 -6.06 -2.11
CA GLN A 258 -33.49 -6.96 -1.81
C GLN A 258 -33.60 -7.29 -0.31
N ALA A 259 -32.53 -7.13 0.45
CA ALA A 259 -32.51 -7.32 1.89
C ALA A 259 -33.44 -6.31 2.59
N ASP A 260 -34.19 -6.73 3.58
CA ASP A 260 -34.87 -5.77 4.42
C ASP A 260 -33.92 -4.94 5.28
N ASP A 261 -34.35 -3.83 5.85
CA ASP A 261 -33.46 -2.90 6.56
C ASP A 261 -32.84 -3.53 7.81
N SER A 262 -33.53 -4.43 8.48
CA SER A 262 -33.01 -5.10 9.69
C SER A 262 -31.91 -6.09 9.34
N GLU A 263 -32.12 -6.91 8.30
CA GLU A 263 -31.12 -7.85 7.79
C GLU A 263 -29.89 -7.09 7.23
N PHE A 264 -30.15 -6.06 6.42
CA PHE A 264 -29.08 -5.24 5.84
C PHE A 264 -28.20 -4.63 6.92
N ASN A 265 -28.78 -3.92 7.89
CA ASN A 265 -28.01 -3.25 8.94
C ASN A 265 -27.27 -4.27 9.80
N ALA A 266 -27.89 -5.35 10.23
CA ALA A 266 -27.23 -6.38 11.04
C ALA A 266 -25.99 -6.98 10.32
N ARG A 267 -26.11 -7.25 9.01
CA ARG A 267 -24.99 -7.78 8.20
C ARG A 267 -23.90 -6.74 8.00
N MET A 268 -24.25 -5.49 7.71
CA MET A 268 -23.26 -4.43 7.52
C MET A 268 -22.53 -4.12 8.83
N ASP A 269 -23.25 -4.09 9.97
CA ASP A 269 -22.64 -3.91 11.29
C ASP A 269 -21.66 -5.04 11.61
N GLU A 270 -22.02 -6.30 11.37
CA GLU A 270 -21.12 -7.44 11.55
C GLU A 270 -19.82 -7.27 10.73
N ARG A 271 -19.94 -6.85 9.46
CA ARG A 271 -18.77 -6.64 8.57
C ARG A 271 -17.93 -5.46 8.99
N TRP A 272 -18.56 -4.38 9.45
CA TRP A 272 -17.90 -3.18 9.94
C TRP A 272 -17.11 -3.43 11.23
N GLU A 273 -17.71 -4.16 12.17
CA GLU A 273 -17.07 -4.56 13.42
C GLU A 273 -15.90 -5.52 13.20
N HIS A 274 -16.04 -6.45 12.28
CA HIS A 274 -14.93 -7.33 11.92
C HIS A 274 -13.79 -6.57 11.22
N GLY A 275 -14.15 -5.59 10.37
CA GLY A 275 -13.20 -4.82 9.56
C GLY A 275 -12.60 -5.59 8.40
N GLY A 276 -11.69 -4.93 7.70
CA GLY A 276 -10.97 -5.50 6.57
C GLY A 276 -11.79 -5.66 5.30
N PHE A 277 -11.19 -6.21 4.26
CA PHE A 277 -11.84 -6.35 2.95
C PHE A 277 -13.00 -7.36 2.91
N GLY A 278 -13.20 -8.13 3.97
CA GLY A 278 -14.40 -8.93 4.16
C GLY A 278 -15.70 -8.12 4.12
N PHE A 279 -15.63 -6.82 4.41
CA PHE A 279 -16.73 -5.86 4.25
C PHE A 279 -17.36 -5.90 2.85
N TYR A 280 -16.53 -5.92 1.81
CA TYR A 280 -16.99 -5.94 0.41
C TYR A 280 -17.62 -7.27 -0.03
N ARG A 281 -17.61 -8.28 0.83
CA ARG A 281 -18.29 -9.57 0.64
C ARG A 281 -19.66 -9.63 1.32
N ALA A 282 -20.15 -8.52 1.89
CA ALA A 282 -21.46 -8.50 2.53
C ALA A 282 -22.59 -8.87 1.55
N TYR A 283 -22.50 -8.38 0.31
CA TYR A 283 -23.48 -8.63 -0.75
C TYR A 283 -22.78 -8.85 -2.09
N ALA A 284 -23.37 -9.71 -2.94
CA ALA A 284 -22.80 -10.09 -4.22
C ALA A 284 -22.86 -8.98 -5.29
N ASP A 285 -23.79 -8.05 -5.14
CA ASP A 285 -24.17 -7.08 -6.18
C ASP A 285 -23.59 -5.66 -5.99
N ILE A 286 -22.70 -5.47 -5.02
CA ILE A 286 -22.05 -4.17 -4.77
C ILE A 286 -21.35 -3.60 -6.03
N GLY A 287 -20.75 -4.43 -6.87
CA GLY A 287 -20.02 -4.01 -8.06
C GLY A 287 -20.85 -4.01 -9.36
N ILE A 288 -22.10 -4.44 -9.32
CA ILE A 288 -22.92 -4.67 -10.53
C ILE A 288 -24.32 -4.03 -10.50
N ASP A 289 -24.78 -3.58 -9.33
CA ASP A 289 -26.08 -2.91 -9.19
C ASP A 289 -25.93 -1.57 -8.47
N GLN A 290 -26.35 -0.50 -9.12
CA GLN A 290 -26.17 0.86 -8.59
C GLN A 290 -26.98 1.11 -7.31
N THR A 291 -28.16 0.54 -7.17
CA THR A 291 -29.00 0.71 -5.97
C THR A 291 -28.36 0.01 -4.77
N SER A 292 -27.86 -1.19 -4.96
CA SER A 292 -27.11 -1.94 -3.93
C SER A 292 -25.83 -1.20 -3.54
N ASN A 293 -25.10 -0.70 -4.53
CA ASN A 293 -23.88 0.08 -4.30
C ASN A 293 -24.16 1.33 -3.46
N GLU A 294 -25.17 2.13 -3.82
CA GLU A 294 -25.52 3.34 -3.11
C GLU A 294 -25.98 3.07 -1.67
N ARG A 295 -26.75 2.01 -1.46
CA ARG A 295 -27.19 1.61 -0.12
C ARG A 295 -26.01 1.27 0.80
N ILE A 296 -25.00 0.56 0.28
CA ILE A 296 -23.77 0.25 1.01
C ILE A 296 -22.93 1.51 1.22
N ALA A 297 -22.85 2.38 0.21
CA ALA A 297 -22.15 3.66 0.32
C ALA A 297 -22.78 4.58 1.38
N GLU A 298 -24.12 4.64 1.46
CA GLU A 298 -24.86 5.37 2.50
C GLU A 298 -24.55 4.83 3.90
N TYR A 299 -24.47 3.51 4.05
CA TYR A 299 -24.07 2.91 5.32
C TYR A 299 -22.68 3.42 5.75
N VAL A 300 -21.67 3.40 4.85
CA VAL A 300 -20.32 3.89 5.18
C VAL A 300 -20.34 5.38 5.53
N ARG A 301 -21.06 6.22 4.76
CA ARG A 301 -21.22 7.65 5.08
C ARG A 301 -21.87 7.87 6.45
N GLY A 302 -22.83 7.02 6.80
CA GLY A 302 -23.44 7.00 8.13
C GLY A 302 -22.44 6.71 9.25
N GLN A 303 -21.53 5.76 9.04
CA GLN A 303 -20.45 5.46 9.99
C GLN A 303 -19.48 6.64 10.16
N ILE A 304 -19.09 7.31 9.05
CA ILE A 304 -18.26 8.51 9.12
C ILE A 304 -18.93 9.59 10.00
N THR A 305 -20.22 9.84 9.80
CA THR A 305 -20.99 10.83 10.57
C THR A 305 -21.10 10.46 12.06
N GLN A 306 -21.02 9.19 12.42
CA GLN A 306 -21.02 8.75 13.82
C GLN A 306 -19.66 8.91 14.49
N VAL A 307 -18.58 8.84 13.73
CA VAL A 307 -17.20 8.89 14.26
C VAL A 307 -16.67 10.31 14.31
N VAL A 308 -16.97 11.15 13.31
CA VAL A 308 -16.46 12.53 13.21
C VAL A 308 -17.42 13.50 13.90
N ASP A 309 -16.94 14.21 14.91
CA ASP A 309 -17.74 15.06 15.78
C ASP A 309 -18.27 16.31 15.07
N ASP A 310 -17.43 16.95 14.22
CA ASP A 310 -17.83 18.13 13.46
C ASP A 310 -18.62 17.73 12.19
N PRO A 311 -19.91 18.16 12.07
CA PRO A 311 -20.73 17.76 10.93
C PRO A 311 -20.21 18.22 9.57
N GLU A 312 -19.51 19.37 9.50
CA GLU A 312 -18.97 19.86 8.24
C GLU A 312 -17.74 19.02 7.81
N THR A 313 -16.85 18.71 8.74
CA THR A 313 -15.72 17.80 8.50
C THR A 313 -16.21 16.40 8.11
N ALA A 314 -17.24 15.86 8.81
CA ALA A 314 -17.86 14.59 8.44
C ALA A 314 -18.42 14.61 7.01
N ARG A 315 -19.08 15.70 6.61
CA ARG A 315 -19.62 15.89 5.26
C ARG A 315 -18.51 15.94 4.20
N LEU A 316 -17.39 16.61 4.48
CA LEU A 316 -16.25 16.70 3.57
C LEU A 316 -15.53 15.35 3.44
N LEU A 317 -15.42 14.56 4.50
CA LEU A 317 -14.81 13.24 4.49
C LEU A 317 -15.70 12.16 3.83
N ALA A 318 -17.00 12.41 3.71
CA ALA A 318 -17.95 11.46 3.12
C ALA A 318 -17.82 11.41 1.59
N PRO A 319 -17.41 10.28 0.97
CA PRO A 319 -17.27 10.19 -0.47
C PRO A 319 -18.63 10.17 -1.18
N THR A 320 -18.68 10.80 -2.35
CA THR A 320 -19.89 10.83 -3.21
C THR A 320 -19.78 9.98 -4.47
N ASN A 321 -18.61 9.40 -4.72
CA ASN A 321 -18.40 8.48 -5.85
C ASN A 321 -18.90 7.07 -5.52
N THR A 322 -19.10 6.25 -6.55
CA THR A 322 -19.46 4.84 -6.41
C THR A 322 -18.42 4.10 -5.55
N ILE A 323 -18.86 3.43 -4.49
CA ILE A 323 -17.98 2.64 -3.62
C ILE A 323 -17.35 1.48 -4.40
N ALA A 324 -16.13 1.14 -4.09
CA ALA A 324 -15.29 0.14 -4.79
C ALA A 324 -14.88 0.49 -6.24
N CYS A 325 -15.22 1.68 -6.79
CA CYS A 325 -14.67 2.15 -8.07
C CYS A 325 -13.24 2.68 -7.98
N LYS A 326 -12.80 3.07 -6.80
CA LYS A 326 -11.39 3.33 -6.47
C LYS A 326 -10.87 2.21 -5.59
N ARG A 327 -9.53 2.10 -5.48
CA ARG A 327 -8.93 1.16 -4.53
C ARG A 327 -9.51 1.43 -3.13
N PRO A 328 -10.14 0.45 -2.50
CA PRO A 328 -10.58 0.59 -1.12
C PRO A 328 -9.40 0.84 -0.19
N CYS A 329 -9.57 1.68 0.82
CA CYS A 329 -8.60 1.89 1.88
C CYS A 329 -9.01 1.09 3.11
N LEU A 330 -8.02 0.57 3.83
CA LEU A 330 -8.18 0.17 5.22
C LEU A 330 -7.52 1.19 6.11
N ASP A 331 -8.17 1.56 7.20
CA ASP A 331 -7.66 2.55 8.13
C ASP A 331 -7.49 2.01 9.55
N THR A 332 -6.64 2.73 10.26
CA THR A 332 -6.48 2.61 11.70
C THR A 332 -6.62 4.02 12.26
N HIS A 333 -7.80 4.35 12.77
CA HIS A 333 -8.15 5.65 13.38
C HIS A 333 -8.11 6.86 12.43
N TYR A 334 -8.30 6.68 11.11
CA TYR A 334 -8.27 7.79 10.15
C TYR A 334 -9.35 8.83 10.40
N TYR A 335 -10.59 8.41 10.55
CA TYR A 335 -11.71 9.33 10.76
C TYR A 335 -11.66 9.96 12.16
N GLU A 336 -11.32 9.20 13.19
CA GLU A 336 -11.18 9.66 14.57
C GLU A 336 -10.11 10.75 14.72
N THR A 337 -9.08 10.72 13.86
CA THR A 337 -8.00 11.73 13.86
C THR A 337 -8.53 13.14 13.64
N PHE A 338 -9.59 13.31 12.87
CA PHE A 338 -10.18 14.63 12.57
C PHE A 338 -10.99 15.22 13.75
N ASN A 339 -11.14 14.51 14.86
CA ASN A 339 -11.70 15.05 16.10
C ASN A 339 -10.63 15.77 16.96
N GLY A 340 -9.37 15.74 16.56
CA GLY A 340 -8.30 16.46 17.24
C GLY A 340 -8.36 17.96 16.96
N ASP A 341 -8.33 18.80 18.00
CA ASP A 341 -8.38 20.28 17.88
C ASP A 341 -7.27 20.88 17.00
N HIS A 342 -6.18 20.14 16.80
CA HIS A 342 -5.01 20.52 15.99
C HIS A 342 -5.04 19.96 14.57
N VAL A 343 -6.08 19.25 14.18
CA VAL A 343 -6.23 18.63 12.87
C VAL A 343 -7.27 19.33 12.03
N ASN A 344 -6.84 19.93 10.92
CA ASN A 344 -7.68 20.70 10.02
C ASN A 344 -7.89 19.96 8.70
N LEU A 345 -9.08 20.05 8.12
CA LEU A 345 -9.39 19.55 6.78
C LEU A 345 -9.73 20.73 5.86
N VAL A 346 -9.04 20.82 4.73
CA VAL A 346 -9.26 21.87 3.71
C VAL A 346 -9.71 21.21 2.41
N ASP A 347 -10.89 21.60 1.93
CA ASP A 347 -11.39 21.17 0.62
C ASP A 347 -10.70 21.97 -0.49
N ILE A 348 -9.97 21.26 -1.35
CA ILE A 348 -9.30 21.81 -2.53
C ILE A 348 -9.88 21.25 -3.84
N SER A 349 -11.11 20.74 -3.81
CA SER A 349 -11.75 20.08 -4.96
C SER A 349 -11.96 21.02 -6.15
N GLU A 350 -12.20 22.32 -5.91
CA GLU A 350 -12.49 23.28 -6.97
C GLU A 350 -11.23 23.84 -7.64
N ARG A 351 -10.19 24.19 -6.88
CA ARG A 351 -9.01 24.93 -7.40
C ARG A 351 -7.68 24.21 -7.19
N GLY A 352 -7.62 23.20 -6.34
CA GLY A 352 -6.37 22.53 -5.99
C GLY A 352 -5.48 23.37 -5.07
N ILE A 353 -4.19 23.03 -5.02
CA ILE A 353 -3.14 23.88 -4.43
C ILE A 353 -2.81 24.96 -5.46
N GLU A 354 -2.90 26.22 -5.08
CA GLU A 354 -2.69 27.37 -5.97
C GLU A 354 -1.20 27.70 -6.12
N GLU A 355 -0.47 27.72 -5.01
CA GLU A 355 0.96 28.03 -4.97
C GLU A 355 1.58 27.42 -3.71
N ILE A 356 2.81 26.96 -3.80
CA ILE A 356 3.67 26.71 -2.65
C ILE A 356 4.50 27.96 -2.41
N THR A 357 4.31 28.59 -1.25
CA THR A 357 5.04 29.80 -0.86
C THR A 357 6.37 29.47 -0.18
N GLN A 358 7.15 30.47 0.18
CA GLN A 358 8.40 30.24 0.90
C GLN A 358 8.19 29.61 2.29
N THR A 359 7.08 29.89 2.96
CA THR A 359 6.79 29.45 4.34
C THR A 359 5.54 28.59 4.46
N GLY A 360 4.99 28.09 3.36
CA GLY A 360 3.76 27.31 3.38
C GLY A 360 3.13 27.13 2.02
N LEU A 361 1.81 27.18 1.97
CA LEU A 361 1.08 27.02 0.71
C LEU A 361 -0.22 27.84 0.69
N ARG A 362 -0.69 28.17 -0.51
CA ARG A 362 -1.98 28.81 -0.76
C ARG A 362 -2.97 27.82 -1.33
N ALA A 363 -4.13 27.73 -0.73
CA ALA A 363 -5.25 26.92 -1.19
C ALA A 363 -6.57 27.53 -0.68
N ALA A 364 -7.67 27.34 -1.40
CA ALA A 364 -9.00 27.84 -1.04
C ALA A 364 -9.01 29.36 -0.71
N ASP A 365 -8.27 30.17 -1.47
CA ASP A 365 -8.07 31.62 -1.28
C ASP A 365 -7.45 32.00 0.09
N GLN A 366 -6.72 31.09 0.75
CA GLN A 366 -6.07 31.32 2.04
C GLN A 366 -4.60 30.88 2.01
N ASP A 367 -3.78 31.56 2.81
CA ASP A 367 -2.38 31.18 3.05
C ASP A 367 -2.29 30.34 4.32
N PHE A 368 -1.60 29.20 4.21
CA PHE A 368 -1.32 28.27 5.31
C PHE A 368 0.19 28.24 5.57
N GLU A 369 0.60 28.64 6.77
CA GLU A 369 1.99 28.50 7.18
C GLU A 369 2.26 27.09 7.67
N VAL A 370 3.26 26.41 7.10
CA VAL A 370 3.67 25.06 7.48
C VAL A 370 5.18 24.92 7.48
N ASP A 371 5.66 23.97 8.27
CA ASP A 371 7.09 23.68 8.42
C ASP A 371 7.50 22.47 7.56
N ALA A 372 6.52 21.57 7.23
CA ALA A 372 6.75 20.39 6.41
C ALA A 372 5.51 20.01 5.59
#